data_792640feddcdb48aac5ebc99aa8d1cd1
#
_entry.id   792640feddcdb48aac5ebc99aa8d1cd1
#
_cell.length_a   1.000
_cell.length_b   1.000
_cell.length_c   1.000
_cell.angle_alpha   90.00
_cell.angle_beta   90.00
_cell.angle_gamma   90.00
#
_symmetry.space_group_name_H-M   'P 1'
#
loop_
_entity.id
_entity.type
_entity.pdbx_description
1 polymer ?
#
loop_
_entity_poly.entity_id
_entity_poly.type
_entity_poly.pdbx_seq_one_letter_code
_entity_poly.pdbx_strand_id
1 'polypeptide(L)'
;MPSGSAHPSQELALAARAWPFEEARKVVARAEHAAKADKPLKEVLFETGYGPSGLPHIGTFGEVARTTWVRRAFALMSDIPTRLIAFSDDMDGLRKVPGNVPNQEMLARHLGQPLTAVPDPFGTHESYGAHNNARLRAFLDRFGFAYEFMSATDCYKSGRFDEALLTILANYEKVRDIVLPTLGEERRATYSPFLPVSPRSGKVLQVPLLEWNKAAGTVVFDDEGVKTEVPVTGGHVKCQWKADWAMRWLALGVDYEMAGKDLISSVELSSKIVKALGGNPPDGFNYELFLDADGQRISKSKGNGLSIDVWLTYGPEESIALFMFQKPRAAKRLYFDVIPKAVDDYVAFLAQYHAEETDAAKALENPVWHIHNGAPPKQTYPVSFALLLNLVSASNAHNRDVLWGFIRAYAPDASPEANPGLDKLVGYAVRYYDDFVKPRKRFRAPTMHEREALNELADMLDGMAGERDGQKVQFEIYEIGKRHAFDPLRDWFKAIYEVVIGQSQGPRFGSFAALFGCAETAALIRRALNGELESGA
;
A
#
# COMPACT_ATOMS: atom_id res chain seq x y z
N MET A 1 9.73 -27.39 3.18
CA MET A 1 8.29 -27.37 2.86
C MET A 1 7.56 -27.91 4.09
N PRO A 2 6.78 -27.13 4.84
CA PRO A 2 5.91 -27.71 5.87
C PRO A 2 4.77 -28.47 5.18
N SER A 3 4.63 -29.71 5.53
CA SER A 3 3.59 -30.64 5.11
C SER A 3 2.26 -30.22 5.73
N GLY A 4 1.22 -29.92 4.91
CA GLY A 4 -0.13 -29.99 5.43
C GLY A 4 -1.21 -29.01 4.97
N SER A 5 -0.98 -28.11 4.01
CA SER A 5 -2.10 -27.44 3.33
C SER A 5 -2.29 -28.05 1.94
N ALA A 6 -3.35 -28.86 1.77
CA ALA A 6 -3.73 -29.29 0.44
C ALA A 6 -3.93 -28.03 -0.43
N HIS A 7 -3.21 -27.93 -1.54
CA HIS A 7 -3.47 -26.86 -2.52
C HIS A 7 -4.96 -26.92 -2.89
N PRO A 8 -5.69 -25.78 -2.86
CA PRO A 8 -7.08 -25.77 -3.26
C PRO A 8 -7.21 -26.31 -4.69
N SER A 9 -8.28 -27.06 -4.95
CA SER A 9 -8.50 -27.57 -6.30
C SER A 9 -8.75 -26.43 -7.28
N GLN A 10 -8.42 -26.64 -8.54
CA GLN A 10 -8.69 -25.69 -9.61
C GLN A 10 -10.17 -25.31 -9.66
N GLU A 11 -11.07 -26.28 -9.43
CA GLU A 11 -12.52 -26.03 -9.38
C GLU A 11 -12.90 -25.04 -8.26
N LEU A 12 -12.34 -25.21 -7.06
CA LEU A 12 -12.56 -24.27 -5.97
C LEU A 12 -12.02 -22.87 -6.29
N ALA A 13 -10.84 -22.79 -6.89
CA ALA A 13 -10.25 -21.51 -7.30
C ALA A 13 -11.11 -20.80 -8.35
N LEU A 14 -11.65 -21.53 -9.33
CA LEU A 14 -12.55 -21.00 -10.35
C LEU A 14 -13.88 -20.52 -9.77
N ALA A 15 -14.37 -21.11 -8.67
CA ALA A 15 -15.61 -20.75 -7.99
C ALA A 15 -15.43 -19.62 -6.95
N ALA A 16 -14.22 -19.38 -6.47
CA ALA A 16 -13.93 -18.39 -5.42
C ALA A 16 -14.31 -16.95 -5.84
N ARG A 17 -14.82 -16.15 -4.89
CA ARG A 17 -15.36 -14.81 -5.14
C ARG A 17 -14.47 -13.68 -4.66
N ALA A 18 -13.43 -13.96 -3.87
CA ALA A 18 -12.47 -12.94 -3.49
C ALA A 18 -11.93 -12.23 -4.73
N TRP A 19 -11.80 -10.92 -4.70
CA TRP A 19 -11.50 -10.10 -5.86
C TRP A 19 -10.24 -10.52 -6.65
N PRO A 20 -9.16 -11.11 -6.07
CA PRO A 20 -8.04 -11.60 -6.87
C PRO A 20 -8.44 -12.72 -7.84
N PHE A 21 -9.36 -13.60 -7.43
CA PHE A 21 -9.90 -14.64 -8.29
C PHE A 21 -10.82 -14.08 -9.38
N GLU A 22 -11.62 -13.05 -9.07
CA GLU A 22 -12.42 -12.36 -10.08
C GLU A 22 -11.56 -11.73 -11.17
N GLU A 23 -10.45 -11.11 -10.80
CA GLU A 23 -9.51 -10.52 -11.76
C GLU A 23 -8.73 -11.60 -12.51
N ALA A 24 -8.29 -12.67 -11.86
CA ALA A 24 -7.59 -13.78 -12.49
C ALA A 24 -8.43 -14.48 -13.58
N ARG A 25 -9.77 -14.57 -13.39
CA ARG A 25 -10.66 -15.12 -14.42
C ARG A 25 -10.62 -14.36 -15.74
N LYS A 26 -10.34 -13.05 -15.75
CA LYS A 26 -10.16 -12.28 -17.00
C LYS A 26 -8.93 -12.79 -17.76
N VAL A 27 -7.85 -13.06 -17.03
CA VAL A 27 -6.59 -13.58 -17.60
C VAL A 27 -6.78 -15.03 -18.11
N VAL A 28 -7.56 -15.84 -17.39
CA VAL A 28 -7.95 -17.18 -17.86
C VAL A 28 -8.74 -17.08 -19.16
N ALA A 29 -9.75 -16.21 -19.22
CA ALA A 29 -10.54 -16.00 -20.44
C ALA A 29 -9.69 -15.49 -21.60
N ARG A 30 -8.70 -14.63 -21.35
CA ARG A 30 -7.73 -14.17 -22.35
C ARG A 30 -6.92 -15.34 -22.90
N ALA A 31 -6.39 -16.21 -22.04
CA ALA A 31 -5.62 -17.38 -22.43
C ALA A 31 -6.47 -18.37 -23.26
N GLU A 32 -7.71 -18.62 -22.85
CA GLU A 32 -8.65 -19.45 -23.60
C GLU A 32 -8.99 -18.86 -24.98
N HIS A 33 -9.17 -17.53 -25.05
CA HIS A 33 -9.43 -16.85 -26.32
C HIS A 33 -8.22 -16.98 -27.26
N ALA A 34 -7.00 -16.81 -26.75
CA ALA A 34 -5.78 -17.00 -27.53
C ALA A 34 -5.63 -18.44 -28.03
N ALA A 35 -5.94 -19.43 -27.20
CA ALA A 35 -5.92 -20.86 -27.61
C ALA A 35 -6.95 -21.17 -28.70
N LYS A 36 -8.17 -20.61 -28.59
CA LYS A 36 -9.22 -20.77 -29.64
C LYS A 36 -8.82 -20.10 -30.95
N ALA A 37 -7.96 -19.08 -30.92
CA ALA A 37 -7.42 -18.42 -32.11
C ALA A 37 -6.14 -19.09 -32.66
N ASP A 38 -5.83 -20.29 -32.20
CA ASP A 38 -4.64 -21.07 -32.58
C ASP A 38 -3.31 -20.37 -32.21
N LYS A 39 -3.33 -19.53 -31.17
CA LYS A 39 -2.20 -18.79 -30.64
C LYS A 39 -2.11 -18.94 -29.11
N PRO A 40 -1.97 -20.19 -28.59
CA PRO A 40 -1.98 -20.39 -27.13
C PRO A 40 -0.84 -19.63 -26.45
N LEU A 41 -1.14 -19.03 -25.31
CA LEU A 41 -0.12 -18.37 -24.49
C LEU A 41 0.81 -19.43 -23.89
N LYS A 42 2.10 -19.23 -24.08
CA LYS A 42 3.15 -20.07 -23.45
C LYS A 42 3.46 -19.65 -22.04
N GLU A 43 3.23 -18.39 -21.73
CA GLU A 43 3.43 -17.73 -20.46
C GLU A 43 2.44 -16.57 -20.35
N VAL A 44 2.04 -16.20 -19.13
CA VAL A 44 1.27 -14.99 -18.85
C VAL A 44 2.16 -13.98 -18.15
N LEU A 45 2.27 -12.79 -18.72
CA LEU A 45 3.09 -11.70 -18.22
C LEU A 45 2.25 -10.65 -17.48
N PHE A 46 2.53 -10.54 -16.20
CA PHE A 46 2.03 -9.47 -15.34
C PHE A 46 3.05 -8.34 -15.26
N GLU A 47 2.59 -7.10 -15.23
CA GLU A 47 3.46 -5.92 -15.11
C GLU A 47 2.96 -4.98 -14.03
N THR A 48 3.90 -4.26 -13.39
CA THR A 48 3.67 -3.11 -12.53
C THR A 48 4.65 -2.01 -12.90
N GLY A 49 4.18 -0.75 -12.96
CA GLY A 49 4.99 0.40 -13.35
C GLY A 49 5.46 1.24 -12.15
N TYR A 50 6.68 1.72 -12.19
CA TYR A 50 7.26 2.60 -11.19
C TYR A 50 8.03 3.75 -11.81
N GLY A 51 7.65 5.00 -11.51
CA GLY A 51 8.43 6.18 -11.89
C GLY A 51 9.42 6.55 -10.78
N PRO A 52 10.75 6.35 -10.98
CA PRO A 52 11.76 6.56 -9.94
C PRO A 52 12.20 8.04 -9.80
N SER A 53 11.30 8.97 -10.06
CA SER A 53 11.50 10.41 -9.83
C SER A 53 11.38 10.83 -8.36
N GLY A 54 11.18 9.89 -7.45
CA GLY A 54 11.09 10.05 -6.00
C GLY A 54 11.11 8.70 -5.32
N LEU A 55 11.24 8.71 -3.99
CA LEU A 55 11.27 7.47 -3.19
C LEU A 55 10.00 6.63 -3.38
N PRO A 56 10.11 5.28 -3.32
CA PRO A 56 8.97 4.39 -3.34
C PRO A 56 7.99 4.73 -2.21
N HIS A 57 6.72 4.69 -2.49
CA HIS A 57 5.68 4.99 -1.51
C HIS A 57 4.68 3.83 -1.39
N ILE A 58 3.78 3.95 -0.41
CA ILE A 58 2.80 2.92 -0.08
C ILE A 58 1.89 2.54 -1.27
N GLY A 59 1.66 3.46 -2.23
CA GLY A 59 0.93 3.16 -3.47
C GLY A 59 1.67 2.18 -4.38
N THR A 60 2.99 2.31 -4.49
CA THR A 60 3.85 1.38 -5.24
C THR A 60 3.76 -0.04 -4.66
N PHE A 61 3.82 -0.16 -3.32
CA PHE A 61 3.57 -1.43 -2.65
C PHE A 61 2.19 -2.00 -2.99
N GLY A 62 1.16 -1.17 -2.88
CA GLY A 62 -0.21 -1.62 -3.13
C GLY A 62 -0.42 -2.17 -4.53
N GLU A 63 0.29 -1.64 -5.53
CA GLU A 63 0.22 -2.11 -6.91
C GLU A 63 0.87 -3.48 -7.06
N VAL A 64 2.12 -3.63 -6.60
CA VAL A 64 2.84 -4.92 -6.68
C VAL A 64 2.15 -6.01 -5.86
N ALA A 65 1.69 -5.69 -4.65
CA ALA A 65 0.98 -6.64 -3.80
C ALA A 65 -0.32 -7.15 -4.47
N ARG A 66 -1.14 -6.24 -4.98
CA ARG A 66 -2.40 -6.59 -5.65
C ARG A 66 -2.17 -7.42 -6.90
N THR A 67 -1.20 -7.03 -7.74
CA THR A 67 -0.84 -7.78 -8.95
C THR A 67 -0.32 -9.17 -8.59
N THR A 68 0.47 -9.29 -7.51
CA THR A 68 0.94 -10.59 -6.99
C THR A 68 -0.21 -11.48 -6.57
N TRP A 69 -1.24 -10.95 -5.89
CA TRP A 69 -2.40 -11.76 -5.49
C TRP A 69 -3.22 -12.24 -6.68
N VAL A 70 -3.40 -11.42 -7.71
CA VAL A 70 -4.05 -11.86 -8.97
C VAL A 70 -3.24 -12.92 -9.69
N ARG A 71 -1.92 -12.74 -9.79
CA ARG A 71 -1.00 -13.72 -10.37
C ARG A 71 -1.08 -15.08 -9.64
N ARG A 72 -1.09 -15.07 -8.30
CA ARG A 72 -1.22 -16.28 -7.48
C ARG A 72 -2.59 -16.95 -7.66
N ALA A 73 -3.66 -16.16 -7.73
CA ALA A 73 -5.00 -16.67 -8.02
C ALA A 73 -5.05 -17.32 -9.41
N PHE A 74 -4.43 -16.71 -10.44
CA PHE A 74 -4.32 -17.28 -11.77
C PHE A 74 -3.59 -18.62 -11.78
N ALA A 75 -2.46 -18.72 -11.05
CA ALA A 75 -1.67 -19.95 -10.96
C ALA A 75 -2.42 -21.13 -10.29
N LEU A 76 -3.51 -20.86 -9.56
CA LEU A 76 -4.41 -21.89 -9.04
C LEU A 76 -5.50 -22.31 -10.05
N MET A 77 -5.75 -21.49 -11.08
CA MET A 77 -6.78 -21.73 -12.10
C MET A 77 -6.21 -22.29 -13.40
N SER A 78 -4.90 -22.16 -13.62
CA SER A 78 -4.24 -22.49 -14.89
C SER A 78 -2.82 -22.97 -14.68
N ASP A 79 -2.39 -23.95 -15.47
CA ASP A 79 -1.02 -24.46 -15.49
C ASP A 79 -0.06 -23.62 -16.35
N ILE A 80 -0.56 -22.54 -17.00
CA ILE A 80 0.28 -21.67 -17.83
C ILE A 80 1.27 -20.92 -16.88
N PRO A 81 2.59 -20.99 -17.14
CA PRO A 81 3.59 -20.28 -16.36
C PRO A 81 3.34 -18.77 -16.31
N THR A 82 3.75 -18.14 -15.22
CA THR A 82 3.55 -16.69 -15.03
C THR A 82 4.84 -15.99 -14.65
N ARG A 83 5.03 -14.77 -15.15
CA ARG A 83 6.05 -13.83 -14.69
C ARG A 83 5.43 -12.52 -14.22
N LEU A 84 6.11 -11.83 -13.32
CA LEU A 84 5.78 -10.47 -12.89
C LEU A 84 6.98 -9.57 -13.12
N ILE A 85 6.79 -8.53 -13.91
CA ILE A 85 7.80 -7.48 -14.12
C ILE A 85 7.47 -6.29 -13.21
N ALA A 86 8.47 -5.85 -12.44
CA ALA A 86 8.50 -4.54 -11.81
C ALA A 86 9.30 -3.60 -12.73
N PHE A 87 8.58 -2.85 -13.56
CA PHE A 87 9.16 -1.98 -14.57
C PHE A 87 9.46 -0.60 -14.00
N SER A 88 10.68 -0.12 -14.17
CA SER A 88 11.10 1.23 -13.77
C SER A 88 11.23 2.16 -14.97
N ASP A 89 10.48 3.28 -14.96
CA ASP A 89 10.55 4.34 -15.96
C ASP A 89 11.78 5.26 -15.74
N ASP A 90 12.95 4.68 -15.51
CA ASP A 90 14.19 5.36 -15.13
C ASP A 90 14.88 6.13 -16.27
N MET A 91 14.40 5.96 -17.50
CA MET A 91 14.79 6.79 -18.65
C MET A 91 14.01 8.11 -18.73
N ASP A 92 13.01 8.33 -17.88
CA ASP A 92 12.30 9.61 -17.81
C ASP A 92 13.25 10.74 -17.44
N GLY A 93 13.10 11.89 -18.10
CA GLY A 93 13.84 13.10 -17.75
C GLY A 93 13.42 13.65 -16.37
N LEU A 94 14.38 14.09 -15.57
CA LEU A 94 14.09 14.76 -14.29
C LEU A 94 13.34 16.07 -14.56
N ARG A 95 12.04 16.09 -14.35
CA ARG A 95 11.19 17.25 -14.68
C ARG A 95 11.17 18.33 -13.60
N LYS A 96 11.44 17.93 -12.35
CA LYS A 96 11.35 18.80 -11.18
C LYS A 96 12.20 18.23 -10.06
N VAL A 97 12.83 19.09 -9.29
CA VAL A 97 13.58 18.70 -8.09
C VAL A 97 12.61 18.33 -6.97
N PRO A 98 12.67 17.12 -6.38
CA PRO A 98 11.85 16.76 -5.22
C PRO A 98 12.26 17.57 -3.98
N GLY A 99 11.27 18.01 -3.20
CA GLY A 99 11.53 18.83 -1.99
C GLY A 99 12.09 18.06 -0.78
N ASN A 100 12.05 16.72 -0.84
CA ASN A 100 12.42 15.84 0.28
C ASN A 100 13.74 15.06 0.04
N VAL A 101 14.63 15.60 -0.80
CA VAL A 101 15.96 15.03 -1.09
C VAL A 101 17.06 16.03 -0.77
N PRO A 102 18.26 15.57 -0.40
CA PRO A 102 19.42 16.46 -0.22
C PRO A 102 19.94 16.97 -1.58
N ASN A 103 20.89 17.90 -1.55
CA ASN A 103 21.62 18.40 -2.73
C ASN A 103 20.71 18.89 -3.87
N GLN A 104 19.63 19.61 -3.55
CA GLN A 104 18.62 20.07 -4.52
C GLN A 104 19.22 20.99 -5.61
N GLU A 105 20.19 21.81 -5.27
CA GLU A 105 20.89 22.67 -6.25
C GLU A 105 21.64 21.85 -7.30
N MET A 106 22.26 20.76 -6.89
CA MET A 106 22.91 19.83 -7.83
C MET A 106 21.88 19.23 -8.77
N LEU A 107 20.75 18.73 -8.25
CA LEU A 107 19.67 18.16 -9.06
C LEU A 107 19.08 19.18 -10.05
N ALA A 108 18.96 20.47 -9.65
CA ALA A 108 18.45 21.52 -10.52
C ALA A 108 19.29 21.71 -11.80
N ARG A 109 20.60 21.45 -11.74
CA ARG A 109 21.49 21.52 -12.90
C ARG A 109 21.31 20.39 -13.91
N HIS A 110 20.67 19.29 -13.45
CA HIS A 110 20.42 18.07 -14.24
C HIS A 110 18.96 17.93 -14.70
N LEU A 111 18.16 19.00 -14.59
CA LEU A 111 16.79 18.99 -15.09
C LEU A 111 16.74 18.62 -16.59
N GLY A 112 15.84 17.70 -16.92
CA GLY A 112 15.65 17.16 -18.26
C GLY A 112 16.50 15.93 -18.59
N GLN A 113 17.57 15.64 -17.84
CA GLN A 113 18.36 14.43 -18.07
C GLN A 113 17.62 13.17 -17.60
N PRO A 114 17.82 12.00 -18.25
CA PRO A 114 17.30 10.72 -17.77
C PRO A 114 17.69 10.49 -16.32
N LEU A 115 16.80 9.93 -15.51
CA LEU A 115 17.05 9.68 -14.08
C LEU A 115 18.31 8.83 -13.84
N THR A 116 18.66 7.95 -14.78
CA THR A 116 19.89 7.15 -14.77
C THR A 116 21.16 7.95 -15.12
N ALA A 117 21.02 9.18 -15.64
CA ALA A 117 22.13 10.10 -15.91
C ALA A 117 22.24 11.23 -14.86
N VAL A 118 21.25 11.37 -13.98
CA VAL A 118 21.26 12.35 -12.88
C VAL A 118 22.10 11.82 -11.74
N PRO A 119 23.11 12.53 -11.22
CA PRO A 119 23.88 12.10 -10.06
C PRO A 119 23.00 11.82 -8.84
N ASP A 120 23.37 10.83 -8.03
CA ASP A 120 22.65 10.51 -6.81
C ASP A 120 22.81 11.62 -5.75
N PRO A 121 21.73 12.30 -5.32
CA PRO A 121 21.83 13.35 -4.31
C PRO A 121 22.23 12.82 -2.93
N PHE A 122 22.11 11.52 -2.69
CA PHE A 122 22.51 10.84 -1.45
C PHE A 122 23.96 10.35 -1.48
N GLY A 123 24.57 10.27 -2.65
CA GLY A 123 25.95 9.82 -2.82
C GLY A 123 26.20 8.34 -2.55
N THR A 124 25.17 7.50 -2.64
CA THR A 124 25.22 6.07 -2.32
C THR A 124 25.19 5.16 -3.55
N HIS A 125 24.74 5.68 -4.68
CA HIS A 125 24.60 4.96 -5.94
C HIS A 125 25.16 5.80 -7.11
N GLU A 126 25.32 5.17 -8.27
CA GLU A 126 25.85 5.80 -9.47
C GLU A 126 24.94 6.90 -10.04
N SER A 127 23.62 6.80 -9.80
CA SER A 127 22.64 7.77 -10.27
C SER A 127 21.42 7.84 -9.35
N TYR A 128 20.64 8.90 -9.51
CA TYR A 128 19.38 9.07 -8.80
C TYR A 128 18.36 8.00 -9.19
N GLY A 129 18.32 7.59 -10.45
CA GLY A 129 17.54 6.44 -10.91
C GLY A 129 17.97 5.15 -10.22
N ALA A 130 19.29 4.87 -10.17
CA ALA A 130 19.84 3.69 -9.53
C ALA A 130 19.52 3.64 -8.01
N HIS A 131 19.63 4.81 -7.32
CA HIS A 131 19.25 4.91 -5.90
C HIS A 131 17.79 4.52 -5.66
N ASN A 132 16.87 5.12 -6.42
CA ASN A 132 15.44 4.85 -6.24
C ASN A 132 15.07 3.42 -6.67
N ASN A 133 15.70 2.88 -7.72
CA ASN A 133 15.55 1.49 -8.14
C ASN A 133 16.03 0.51 -7.06
N ALA A 134 17.17 0.78 -6.41
CA ALA A 134 17.68 -0.04 -5.32
C ALA A 134 16.72 -0.02 -4.12
N ARG A 135 16.16 1.12 -3.76
CA ARG A 135 15.16 1.23 -2.69
C ARG A 135 13.87 0.49 -3.03
N LEU A 136 13.40 0.55 -4.29
CA LEU A 136 12.24 -0.23 -4.73
C LEU A 136 12.51 -1.73 -4.56
N ARG A 137 13.64 -2.22 -5.06
CA ARG A 137 14.00 -3.63 -4.98
C ARG A 137 14.11 -4.11 -3.53
N ALA A 138 14.89 -3.40 -2.69
CA ALA A 138 15.04 -3.73 -1.27
C ALA A 138 13.69 -3.83 -0.55
N PHE A 139 12.77 -2.95 -0.90
CA PHE A 139 11.41 -2.94 -0.40
C PHE A 139 10.59 -4.14 -0.88
N LEU A 140 10.60 -4.45 -2.18
CA LEU A 140 9.88 -5.60 -2.73
C LEU A 140 10.43 -6.93 -2.19
N ASP A 141 11.76 -7.02 -2.04
CA ASP A 141 12.46 -8.18 -1.48
C ASP A 141 12.08 -8.42 -0.01
N ARG A 142 11.95 -7.35 0.78
CA ARG A 142 11.51 -7.42 2.18
C ARG A 142 10.13 -8.09 2.33
N PHE A 143 9.22 -7.84 1.40
CA PHE A 143 7.89 -8.46 1.37
C PHE A 143 7.86 -9.83 0.68
N GLY A 144 9.02 -10.32 0.21
CA GLY A 144 9.13 -11.63 -0.42
C GLY A 144 8.37 -11.77 -1.74
N PHE A 145 8.19 -10.68 -2.49
CA PHE A 145 7.59 -10.74 -3.81
C PHE A 145 8.53 -11.41 -4.82
N ALA A 146 7.97 -12.32 -5.61
CA ALA A 146 8.68 -12.94 -6.73
C ALA A 146 8.45 -12.10 -8.00
N TYR A 147 9.43 -11.30 -8.39
CA TYR A 147 9.37 -10.39 -9.53
C TYR A 147 10.69 -10.38 -10.31
N GLU A 148 10.65 -9.90 -11.55
CA GLU A 148 11.80 -9.55 -12.36
C GLU A 148 11.86 -8.01 -12.43
N PHE A 149 12.97 -7.43 -12.00
CA PHE A 149 13.17 -5.98 -12.15
C PHE A 149 13.60 -5.66 -13.58
N MET A 150 13.00 -4.62 -14.16
CA MET A 150 13.32 -4.18 -15.51
C MET A 150 13.48 -2.66 -15.59
N SER A 151 14.64 -2.21 -16.11
CA SER A 151 14.95 -0.79 -16.33
C SER A 151 14.50 -0.37 -17.74
N ALA A 152 13.80 0.75 -17.86
CA ALA A 152 13.48 1.36 -19.13
C ALA A 152 14.76 1.73 -19.90
N THR A 153 15.73 2.35 -19.22
CA THR A 153 17.02 2.73 -19.82
C THR A 153 17.72 1.52 -20.46
N ASP A 154 17.75 0.39 -19.76
CA ASP A 154 18.38 -0.83 -20.28
C ASP A 154 17.61 -1.38 -21.48
N CYS A 155 16.27 -1.40 -21.40
CA CYS A 155 15.44 -1.87 -22.51
C CYS A 155 15.61 -1.03 -23.78
N TYR A 156 15.64 0.29 -23.64
CA TYR A 156 15.84 1.20 -24.77
C TYR A 156 17.27 1.06 -25.36
N LYS A 157 18.32 1.01 -24.52
CA LYS A 157 19.71 0.95 -24.96
C LYS A 157 20.12 -0.41 -25.51
N SER A 158 19.57 -1.51 -24.98
CA SER A 158 19.87 -2.87 -25.44
C SER A 158 19.20 -3.25 -26.76
N GLY A 159 18.30 -2.40 -27.26
CA GLY A 159 17.53 -2.70 -28.46
C GLY A 159 16.28 -3.55 -28.22
N ARG A 160 15.95 -3.86 -26.96
CA ARG A 160 14.74 -4.66 -26.62
C ARG A 160 13.45 -4.02 -27.12
N PHE A 161 13.42 -2.72 -27.27
CA PHE A 161 12.26 -1.96 -27.76
C PHE A 161 12.37 -1.53 -29.22
N ASP A 162 13.46 -1.83 -29.91
CA ASP A 162 13.75 -1.32 -31.25
C ASP A 162 12.65 -1.69 -32.27
N GLU A 163 12.18 -2.93 -32.30
CA GLU A 163 11.12 -3.36 -33.19
C GLU A 163 9.81 -2.59 -32.94
N ALA A 164 9.42 -2.42 -31.67
CA ALA A 164 8.23 -1.68 -31.30
C ALA A 164 8.35 -0.17 -31.61
N LEU A 165 9.54 0.41 -31.42
CA LEU A 165 9.84 1.81 -31.77
C LEU A 165 9.75 2.04 -33.29
N LEU A 166 10.31 1.15 -34.09
CA LEU A 166 10.18 1.19 -35.55
C LEU A 166 8.73 0.99 -36.00
N THR A 167 7.96 0.15 -35.32
CA THR A 167 6.54 -0.04 -35.57
C THR A 167 5.75 1.24 -35.28
N ILE A 168 6.05 1.96 -34.19
CA ILE A 168 5.47 3.27 -33.91
C ILE A 168 5.85 4.29 -34.97
N LEU A 169 7.11 4.33 -35.39
CA LEU A 169 7.56 5.23 -36.45
C LEU A 169 6.84 4.97 -37.78
N ALA A 170 6.68 3.70 -38.17
CA ALA A 170 5.93 3.30 -39.36
C ALA A 170 4.45 3.75 -39.31
N ASN A 171 3.87 3.83 -38.11
CA ASN A 171 2.49 4.27 -37.85
C ASN A 171 2.41 5.63 -37.16
N TYR A 172 3.43 6.49 -37.34
CA TYR A 172 3.60 7.75 -36.61
C TYR A 172 2.32 8.59 -36.56
N GLU A 173 1.72 8.85 -37.72
CA GLU A 173 0.53 9.69 -37.85
C GLU A 173 -0.66 9.07 -37.10
N LYS A 174 -0.87 7.75 -37.19
CA LYS A 174 -1.96 7.05 -36.49
C LYS A 174 -1.80 7.19 -34.96
N VAL A 175 -0.60 6.98 -34.45
CA VAL A 175 -0.30 7.09 -33.01
C VAL A 175 -0.48 8.52 -32.53
N ARG A 176 0.03 9.51 -33.28
CA ARG A 176 -0.14 10.93 -33.00
C ARG A 176 -1.62 11.31 -32.95
N ASP A 177 -2.39 10.93 -33.96
CA ASP A 177 -3.78 11.34 -34.15
C ASP A 177 -4.74 10.72 -33.10
N ILE A 178 -4.36 9.61 -32.46
CA ILE A 178 -5.06 9.04 -31.29
C ILE A 178 -4.91 9.96 -30.07
N VAL A 179 -3.76 10.59 -29.88
CA VAL A 179 -3.46 11.36 -28.67
C VAL A 179 -3.83 12.84 -28.83
N LEU A 180 -3.59 13.43 -30.00
CA LEU A 180 -3.78 14.86 -30.28
C LEU A 180 -5.13 15.42 -29.81
N PRO A 181 -6.29 14.78 -30.08
CA PRO A 181 -7.60 15.32 -29.66
C PRO A 181 -7.77 15.50 -28.16
N THR A 182 -6.95 14.82 -27.36
CA THR A 182 -7.02 14.84 -25.89
C THR A 182 -6.14 15.94 -25.26
N LEU A 183 -5.36 16.65 -26.07
CA LEU A 183 -4.41 17.67 -25.62
C LEU A 183 -4.98 19.07 -25.80
N GLY A 184 -4.60 19.97 -24.90
CA GLY A 184 -4.84 21.42 -25.07
C GLY A 184 -4.01 21.98 -26.24
N GLU A 185 -4.41 23.15 -26.74
CA GLU A 185 -3.86 23.77 -27.96
C GLU A 185 -2.32 23.90 -27.94
N GLU A 186 -1.77 24.40 -26.86
CA GLU A 186 -0.33 24.58 -26.69
C GLU A 186 0.44 23.24 -26.82
N ARG A 187 -0.09 22.18 -26.19
CA ARG A 187 0.54 20.85 -26.27
C ARG A 187 0.34 20.16 -27.61
N ARG A 188 -0.71 20.47 -28.36
CA ARG A 188 -0.92 19.93 -29.71
C ARG A 188 0.17 20.39 -30.67
N ALA A 189 0.62 21.63 -30.55
CA ALA A 189 1.63 22.20 -31.42
C ALA A 189 3.01 21.51 -31.29
N THR A 190 3.31 20.93 -30.14
CA THR A 190 4.61 20.32 -29.83
C THR A 190 4.55 18.81 -29.63
N TYR A 191 3.39 18.20 -29.76
CA TYR A 191 3.24 16.77 -29.48
C TYR A 191 3.90 15.90 -30.57
N SER A 192 4.74 14.99 -30.10
CA SER A 192 5.24 13.84 -30.86
C SER A 192 5.15 12.57 -29.98
N PRO A 193 4.90 11.38 -30.53
CA PRO A 193 5.09 10.12 -29.84
C PRO A 193 6.52 9.90 -29.35
N PHE A 194 7.51 10.55 -29.96
CA PHE A 194 8.92 10.45 -29.61
C PHE A 194 9.43 11.72 -28.92
N LEU A 195 10.24 11.52 -27.90
CA LEU A 195 11.01 12.52 -27.17
C LEU A 195 12.49 12.26 -27.47
N PRO A 196 13.14 13.04 -28.33
CA PRO A 196 14.55 12.86 -28.63
C PRO A 196 15.43 13.07 -27.38
N VAL A 197 16.49 12.28 -27.27
CA VAL A 197 17.57 12.53 -26.30
C VAL A 197 18.64 13.36 -27.02
N SER A 198 18.87 14.58 -26.54
CA SER A 198 19.86 15.47 -27.13
C SER A 198 21.26 14.86 -27.08
N PRO A 199 21.97 14.68 -28.20
CA PRO A 199 23.36 14.25 -28.17
C PRO A 199 24.30 15.30 -27.59
N ARG A 200 23.86 16.56 -27.47
CA ARG A 200 24.64 17.70 -26.95
C ARG A 200 24.51 17.86 -25.44
N SER A 201 23.28 17.80 -24.92
CA SER A 201 23.00 18.05 -23.50
C SER A 201 22.63 16.79 -22.70
N GLY A 202 22.39 15.67 -23.39
CA GLY A 202 21.88 14.43 -22.76
C GLY A 202 20.45 14.50 -22.23
N LYS A 203 19.73 15.60 -22.52
CA LYS A 203 18.35 15.81 -22.02
C LYS A 203 17.33 15.10 -22.89
N VAL A 204 16.28 14.59 -22.29
CA VAL A 204 15.06 14.13 -22.96
C VAL A 204 14.24 15.37 -23.34
N LEU A 205 14.16 15.67 -24.62
CA LEU A 205 13.57 16.91 -25.12
C LEU A 205 12.10 16.73 -25.47
N GLN A 206 11.26 17.66 -25.04
CA GLN A 206 9.86 17.73 -25.46
C GLN A 206 9.72 18.83 -26.52
N VAL A 207 10.14 18.50 -27.73
CA VAL A 207 10.14 19.40 -28.90
C VAL A 207 9.34 18.78 -30.04
N PRO A 208 8.78 19.58 -30.98
CA PRO A 208 8.16 19.04 -32.19
C PRO A 208 9.22 18.38 -33.07
N LEU A 209 8.86 17.29 -33.74
CA LEU A 209 9.68 16.74 -34.79
C LEU A 209 9.52 17.58 -36.07
N LEU A 210 10.64 17.90 -36.70
CA LEU A 210 10.66 18.58 -37.99
C LEU A 210 10.40 17.61 -39.12
N GLU A 211 11.01 16.41 -39.04
CA GLU A 211 10.89 15.36 -40.04
C GLU A 211 10.95 13.98 -39.35
N TRP A 212 10.37 12.97 -39.98
CA TRP A 212 10.52 11.56 -39.59
C TRP A 212 10.66 10.70 -40.84
N ASN A 213 11.67 9.84 -40.84
CA ASN A 213 12.00 8.97 -41.94
C ASN A 213 11.74 7.51 -41.58
N LYS A 214 10.62 6.97 -42.08
CA LYS A 214 10.20 5.58 -41.80
C LYS A 214 11.16 4.54 -42.37
N ALA A 215 11.80 4.84 -43.50
CA ALA A 215 12.73 3.92 -44.16
C ALA A 215 14.11 3.89 -43.48
N ALA A 216 14.60 5.05 -43.04
CA ALA A 216 15.85 5.17 -42.32
C ALA A 216 15.75 4.85 -40.83
N GLY A 217 14.54 4.84 -40.27
CA GLY A 217 14.34 4.67 -38.82
C GLY A 217 14.75 5.88 -38.00
N THR A 218 14.67 7.09 -38.55
CA THR A 218 15.20 8.32 -37.92
C THR A 218 14.15 9.40 -37.76
N VAL A 219 14.43 10.33 -36.83
CA VAL A 219 13.64 11.54 -36.57
C VAL A 219 14.56 12.74 -36.54
N VAL A 220 14.05 13.90 -36.99
CA VAL A 220 14.79 15.18 -37.05
C VAL A 220 14.08 16.18 -36.14
N PHE A 221 14.83 16.89 -35.34
CA PHE A 221 14.32 17.88 -34.39
C PHE A 221 15.29 19.07 -34.25
N ASP A 222 14.83 20.13 -33.63
CA ASP A 222 15.67 21.25 -33.23
C ASP A 222 16.31 20.99 -31.87
N ASP A 223 17.64 20.86 -31.82
CA ASP A 223 18.40 20.69 -30.58
C ASP A 223 19.10 22.03 -30.24
N GLU A 224 18.36 22.92 -29.56
CA GLU A 224 18.84 24.23 -29.14
C GLU A 224 19.41 25.07 -30.32
N GLY A 225 18.64 25.14 -31.41
CA GLY A 225 18.97 25.90 -32.63
C GLY A 225 19.77 25.09 -33.66
N VAL A 226 20.04 23.81 -33.41
CA VAL A 226 20.74 22.92 -34.34
C VAL A 226 19.84 21.81 -34.84
N LYS A 227 19.58 21.78 -36.16
CA LYS A 227 18.81 20.68 -36.78
C LYS A 227 19.59 19.37 -36.61
N THR A 228 19.03 18.44 -35.84
CA THR A 228 19.70 17.20 -35.44
C THR A 228 18.87 16.00 -35.86
N GLU A 229 19.48 15.00 -36.44
CA GLU A 229 18.86 13.71 -36.80
C GLU A 229 19.39 12.61 -35.90
N VAL A 230 18.48 11.77 -35.39
CA VAL A 230 18.83 10.60 -34.56
C VAL A 230 17.97 9.40 -34.95
N PRO A 231 18.47 8.15 -34.77
CA PRO A 231 17.63 6.95 -34.92
C PRO A 231 16.60 6.87 -33.78
N VAL A 232 15.46 6.25 -34.02
CA VAL A 232 14.47 5.99 -32.95
C VAL A 232 14.85 4.81 -32.04
N THR A 233 15.90 4.10 -32.38
CA THR A 233 16.41 2.89 -31.70
C THR A 233 17.60 3.19 -30.80
N GLY A 234 18.06 2.21 -30.01
CA GLY A 234 19.31 2.27 -29.26
C GLY A 234 19.34 3.33 -28.13
N GLY A 235 18.19 3.80 -27.67
CA GLY A 235 18.10 4.80 -26.59
C GLY A 235 18.30 6.26 -27.01
N HIS A 236 18.33 6.55 -28.31
CA HIS A 236 18.43 7.94 -28.83
C HIS A 236 17.10 8.69 -28.75
N VAL A 237 16.00 8.01 -28.55
CA VAL A 237 14.69 8.58 -28.23
C VAL A 237 14.06 7.84 -27.06
N LYS A 238 13.14 8.49 -26.39
CA LYS A 238 12.16 7.88 -25.48
C LYS A 238 10.77 8.15 -26.03
N CYS A 239 9.84 7.22 -25.88
CA CYS A 239 8.44 7.49 -26.20
C CYS A 239 7.81 8.40 -25.15
N GLN A 240 6.85 9.24 -25.56
CA GLN A 240 6.01 10.00 -24.65
C GLN A 240 5.01 9.10 -23.95
N TRP A 241 4.70 9.40 -22.70
CA TRP A 241 4.01 8.54 -21.72
C TRP A 241 2.98 7.53 -22.29
N LYS A 242 1.97 7.98 -23.03
CA LYS A 242 0.92 7.08 -23.53
C LYS A 242 1.40 6.17 -24.66
N ALA A 243 2.30 6.68 -25.51
CA ALA A 243 2.96 5.92 -26.55
C ALA A 243 4.01 4.98 -25.94
N ASP A 244 4.71 5.40 -24.89
CA ASP A 244 5.68 4.59 -24.15
C ASP A 244 5.00 3.37 -23.50
N TRP A 245 3.89 3.59 -22.84
CA TRP A 245 3.13 2.53 -22.19
C TRP A 245 2.58 1.52 -23.21
N ALA A 246 2.05 2.00 -24.33
CA ALA A 246 1.60 1.15 -25.42
C ALA A 246 2.76 0.36 -26.07
N MET A 247 3.89 1.02 -26.30
CA MET A 247 5.12 0.43 -26.85
C MET A 247 5.61 -0.70 -25.95
N ARG A 248 5.68 -0.45 -24.64
CA ARG A 248 6.10 -1.41 -23.63
C ARG A 248 5.20 -2.64 -23.61
N TRP A 249 3.88 -2.46 -23.59
CA TRP A 249 2.93 -3.55 -23.66
C TRP A 249 3.10 -4.41 -24.91
N LEU A 250 3.33 -3.75 -26.05
CA LEU A 250 3.55 -4.44 -27.32
C LEU A 250 4.88 -5.21 -27.33
N ALA A 251 5.98 -4.54 -26.91
CA ALA A 251 7.33 -5.11 -26.97
C ALA A 251 7.54 -6.27 -25.99
N LEU A 252 6.91 -6.19 -24.81
CA LEU A 252 7.06 -7.20 -23.76
C LEU A 252 5.99 -8.29 -23.83
N GLY A 253 4.87 -8.04 -24.51
CA GLY A 253 3.74 -8.96 -24.56
C GLY A 253 3.00 -9.02 -23.21
N VAL A 254 2.74 -7.86 -22.58
CA VAL A 254 2.06 -7.79 -21.28
C VAL A 254 0.61 -8.23 -21.39
N ASP A 255 0.20 -9.16 -20.53
CA ASP A 255 -1.16 -9.71 -20.50
C ASP A 255 -2.04 -9.07 -19.43
N TYR A 256 -1.43 -8.57 -18.35
CA TYR A 256 -2.17 -7.97 -17.24
C TYR A 256 -1.36 -6.86 -16.56
N GLU A 257 -1.96 -5.68 -16.41
CA GLU A 257 -1.41 -4.56 -15.65
C GLU A 257 -2.52 -3.76 -14.96
N MET A 258 -2.37 -3.46 -13.67
CA MET A 258 -3.26 -2.59 -12.93
C MET A 258 -2.83 -1.14 -13.05
N ALA A 259 -3.78 -0.22 -12.90
CA ALA A 259 -3.47 1.21 -12.84
C ALA A 259 -4.31 1.94 -11.80
N GLY A 260 -3.80 3.04 -11.27
CA GLY A 260 -4.58 3.96 -10.45
C GLY A 260 -5.71 4.59 -11.26
N LYS A 261 -6.80 4.94 -10.61
CA LYS A 261 -7.97 5.61 -11.22
C LYS A 261 -7.61 6.88 -12.00
N ASP A 262 -6.56 7.56 -11.61
CA ASP A 262 -6.06 8.77 -12.28
C ASP A 262 -5.42 8.49 -13.65
N LEU A 263 -5.14 7.23 -13.96
CA LEU A 263 -4.53 6.78 -15.21
C LEU A 263 -5.55 6.17 -16.20
N ILE A 264 -6.85 6.14 -15.88
CA ILE A 264 -7.89 5.52 -16.73
C ILE A 264 -7.80 6.04 -18.18
N SER A 265 -7.75 7.35 -18.37
CA SER A 265 -7.64 7.94 -19.72
C SER A 265 -6.33 7.57 -20.43
N SER A 266 -5.25 7.36 -19.68
CA SER A 266 -3.98 6.91 -20.24
C SER A 266 -4.05 5.44 -20.67
N VAL A 267 -4.65 4.57 -19.85
CA VAL A 267 -4.91 3.16 -20.19
C VAL A 267 -5.74 3.05 -21.46
N GLU A 268 -6.83 3.83 -21.57
CA GLU A 268 -7.68 3.84 -22.75
C GLU A 268 -6.95 4.26 -24.02
N LEU A 269 -6.12 5.31 -23.93
CA LEU A 269 -5.36 5.80 -25.09
C LEU A 269 -4.24 4.87 -25.46
N SER A 270 -3.48 4.34 -24.50
CA SER A 270 -2.44 3.34 -24.74
C SER A 270 -3.03 2.07 -25.35
N SER A 271 -4.20 1.62 -24.88
CA SER A 271 -4.92 0.48 -25.48
C SER A 271 -5.34 0.72 -26.94
N LYS A 272 -5.78 1.95 -27.27
CA LYS A 272 -6.08 2.32 -28.67
C LYS A 272 -4.83 2.30 -29.52
N ILE A 273 -3.69 2.76 -29.00
CA ILE A 273 -2.41 2.75 -29.69
C ILE A 273 -1.98 1.30 -29.96
N VAL A 274 -1.99 0.41 -28.94
CA VAL A 274 -1.64 -1.00 -29.11
C VAL A 274 -2.48 -1.65 -30.22
N LYS A 275 -3.80 -1.43 -30.22
CA LYS A 275 -4.70 -1.95 -31.27
C LYS A 275 -4.36 -1.39 -32.65
N ALA A 276 -4.06 -0.10 -32.75
CA ALA A 276 -3.66 0.53 -34.01
C ALA A 276 -2.33 0.01 -34.56
N LEU A 277 -1.46 -0.52 -33.67
CA LEU A 277 -0.21 -1.18 -34.01
C LEU A 277 -0.35 -2.69 -34.24
N GLY A 278 -1.57 -3.23 -34.18
CA GLY A 278 -1.86 -4.66 -34.42
C GLY A 278 -1.67 -5.57 -33.22
N GLY A 279 -1.44 -5.02 -32.03
CA GLY A 279 -1.31 -5.77 -30.77
C GLY A 279 -2.63 -5.93 -30.02
N ASN A 280 -2.56 -6.67 -28.92
CA ASN A 280 -3.67 -6.87 -27.99
C ASN A 280 -3.32 -6.24 -26.64
N PRO A 281 -4.01 -5.18 -26.19
CA PRO A 281 -3.69 -4.53 -24.92
C PRO A 281 -3.93 -5.46 -23.73
N PRO A 282 -3.23 -5.27 -22.59
CA PRO A 282 -3.42 -6.09 -21.40
C PRO A 282 -4.80 -5.92 -20.79
N ASP A 283 -5.26 -6.96 -20.11
CA ASP A 283 -6.34 -6.84 -19.13
C ASP A 283 -5.84 -6.15 -17.87
N GLY A 284 -6.76 -5.66 -17.04
CA GLY A 284 -6.40 -5.01 -15.79
C GLY A 284 -7.61 -4.44 -15.07
N PHE A 285 -7.36 -3.79 -13.93
CA PHE A 285 -8.40 -3.01 -13.28
C PHE A 285 -7.84 -1.72 -12.68
N ASN A 286 -8.72 -0.74 -12.48
CA ASN A 286 -8.34 0.54 -11.88
C ASN A 286 -8.66 0.53 -10.38
N TYR A 287 -7.64 0.74 -9.56
CA TYR A 287 -7.79 0.88 -8.12
C TYR A 287 -7.93 2.35 -7.71
N GLU A 288 -8.63 2.57 -6.59
CA GLU A 288 -8.82 3.92 -6.04
C GLU A 288 -7.54 4.43 -5.37
N LEU A 289 -7.46 5.76 -5.33
CA LEU A 289 -6.34 6.48 -4.72
C LEU A 289 -6.52 6.60 -3.21
N PHE A 290 -5.40 6.82 -2.51
CA PHE A 290 -5.42 7.14 -1.09
C PHE A 290 -5.64 8.62 -0.84
N LEU A 291 -6.39 8.90 0.24
CA LEU A 291 -6.67 10.24 0.74
C LEU A 291 -5.92 10.43 2.07
N ASP A 292 -5.52 11.66 2.37
CA ASP A 292 -4.97 12.01 3.68
C ASP A 292 -6.06 12.09 4.77
N ALA A 293 -5.70 12.52 5.97
CA ALA A 293 -6.63 12.68 7.09
C ALA A 293 -7.79 13.64 6.78
N ASP A 294 -7.53 14.66 5.96
CA ASP A 294 -8.50 15.69 5.57
C ASP A 294 -9.34 15.29 4.33
N GLY A 295 -9.11 14.09 3.80
CA GLY A 295 -9.80 13.60 2.60
C GLY A 295 -9.25 14.17 1.30
N GLN A 296 -8.05 14.77 1.32
CA GLN A 296 -7.36 15.26 0.14
C GLN A 296 -6.51 14.16 -0.47
N ARG A 297 -6.32 14.21 -1.79
CA ARG A 297 -5.46 13.26 -2.49
C ARG A 297 -4.02 13.31 -1.97
N ILE A 298 -3.48 12.15 -1.63
CA ILE A 298 -2.06 12.00 -1.31
C ILE A 298 -1.24 12.12 -2.60
N SER A 299 -0.18 12.93 -2.56
CA SER A 299 0.75 13.05 -3.68
C SER A 299 2.20 13.13 -3.21
N LYS A 300 3.11 12.56 -4.03
CA LYS A 300 4.56 12.60 -3.79
C LYS A 300 5.08 14.02 -3.60
N SER A 301 4.54 14.98 -4.36
CA SER A 301 4.99 16.37 -4.35
C SER A 301 4.56 17.16 -3.12
N LYS A 302 3.48 16.74 -2.44
CA LYS A 302 3.00 17.37 -1.21
C LYS A 302 3.65 16.79 0.04
N GLY A 303 4.24 15.58 -0.05
CA GLY A 303 4.83 14.89 1.11
C GLY A 303 3.82 14.52 2.20
N ASN A 304 2.51 14.52 1.89
CA ASN A 304 1.43 14.26 2.84
C ASN A 304 1.06 12.78 2.96
N GLY A 305 1.87 11.89 2.39
CA GLY A 305 1.63 10.44 2.39
C GLY A 305 2.43 9.72 3.46
N LEU A 306 1.83 8.68 4.04
CA LEU A 306 2.53 7.73 4.90
C LEU A 306 3.50 6.90 4.07
N SER A 307 4.77 6.83 4.46
CA SER A 307 5.72 5.91 3.84
C SER A 307 5.56 4.51 4.45
N ILE A 308 6.08 3.50 3.75
CA ILE A 308 6.07 2.14 4.26
C ILE A 308 6.95 2.00 5.49
N ASP A 309 8.15 2.60 5.49
CA ASP A 309 9.06 2.58 6.63
C ASP A 309 8.39 3.16 7.88
N VAL A 310 7.61 4.22 7.71
CA VAL A 310 6.82 4.83 8.79
C VAL A 310 5.73 3.87 9.25
N TRP A 311 4.97 3.22 8.34
CA TRP A 311 3.99 2.20 8.75
C TRP A 311 4.64 1.09 9.57
N LEU A 312 5.75 0.53 9.05
CA LEU A 312 6.48 -0.58 9.67
C LEU A 312 7.18 -0.21 11.00
N THR A 313 7.23 1.08 11.33
CA THR A 313 7.65 1.55 12.65
C THR A 313 6.59 1.29 13.71
N TYR A 314 5.30 1.27 13.34
CA TYR A 314 4.16 1.22 14.26
C TYR A 314 3.22 0.02 14.06
N GLY A 315 3.43 -0.78 13.04
CA GLY A 315 2.62 -1.96 12.76
C GLY A 315 3.35 -2.98 11.89
N PRO A 316 2.93 -4.26 11.96
CA PRO A 316 3.55 -5.34 11.20
C PRO A 316 3.22 -5.29 9.71
N GLU A 317 4.02 -6.00 8.91
CA GLU A 317 3.88 -6.10 7.44
C GLU A 317 2.51 -6.63 7.01
N GLU A 318 1.95 -7.56 7.76
CA GLU A 318 0.67 -8.17 7.48
C GLU A 318 -0.49 -7.15 7.59
N SER A 319 -0.36 -6.17 8.47
CA SER A 319 -1.39 -5.14 8.65
C SER A 319 -1.48 -4.19 7.45
N ILE A 320 -0.34 -3.80 6.85
CA ILE A 320 -0.34 -3.00 5.63
C ILE A 320 -0.81 -3.83 4.42
N ALA A 321 -0.41 -5.12 4.35
CA ALA A 321 -0.89 -6.02 3.31
C ALA A 321 -2.42 -6.17 3.36
N LEU A 322 -3.00 -6.38 4.54
CA LEU A 322 -4.46 -6.41 4.71
C LEU A 322 -5.11 -5.08 4.31
N PHE A 323 -4.53 -3.95 4.73
CA PHE A 323 -5.05 -2.63 4.35
C PHE A 323 -5.06 -2.45 2.82
N MET A 324 -4.06 -2.98 2.10
CA MET A 324 -4.02 -2.95 0.63
C MET A 324 -5.00 -3.92 -0.01
N PHE A 325 -5.21 -5.08 0.60
CA PHE A 325 -6.11 -6.11 0.07
C PHE A 325 -7.58 -5.66 0.12
N GLN A 326 -7.99 -5.06 1.24
CA GLN A 326 -9.38 -4.70 1.47
C GLN A 326 -9.86 -3.60 0.50
N LYS A 327 -11.03 -3.81 -0.13
CA LYS A 327 -11.77 -2.82 -0.93
C LYS A 327 -10.87 -2.02 -1.90
N PRO A 328 -10.17 -2.64 -2.85
CA PRO A 328 -9.22 -1.94 -3.72
C PRO A 328 -9.87 -0.88 -4.62
N ARG A 329 -11.20 -0.98 -4.86
CA ARG A 329 -11.99 -0.02 -5.67
C ARG A 329 -12.63 1.09 -4.85
N ALA A 330 -12.36 1.18 -3.54
CA ALA A 330 -12.88 2.24 -2.69
C ALA A 330 -11.74 3.16 -2.23
N ALA A 331 -11.98 4.47 -2.29
CA ALA A 331 -11.05 5.44 -1.73
C ALA A 331 -10.92 5.23 -0.22
N LYS A 332 -9.69 5.21 0.26
CA LYS A 332 -9.37 5.00 1.68
C LYS A 332 -8.49 6.12 2.20
N ARG A 333 -8.78 6.56 3.41
CA ARG A 333 -7.89 7.48 4.12
C ARG A 333 -6.67 6.73 4.63
N LEU A 334 -5.50 7.32 4.42
CA LEU A 334 -4.20 6.77 4.79
C LEU A 334 -3.45 7.78 5.66
N TYR A 335 -3.52 7.60 6.97
CA TYR A 335 -2.90 8.42 8.00
C TYR A 335 -2.58 7.55 9.22
N PHE A 336 -1.87 8.08 10.21
CA PHE A 336 -1.34 7.26 11.32
C PHE A 336 -2.41 6.49 12.09
N ASP A 337 -3.58 7.09 12.34
CA ASP A 337 -4.61 6.48 13.17
C ASP A 337 -5.31 5.27 12.50
N VAL A 338 -5.03 4.97 11.21
CA VAL A 338 -5.52 3.74 10.58
C VAL A 338 -4.67 2.52 10.93
N ILE A 339 -3.42 2.70 11.38
CA ILE A 339 -2.50 1.60 11.67
C ILE A 339 -3.04 0.69 12.79
N PRO A 340 -3.44 1.19 13.96
CA PRO A 340 -3.99 0.36 15.02
C PRO A 340 -5.19 -0.48 14.57
N LYS A 341 -6.09 0.13 13.80
CA LYS A 341 -7.25 -0.57 13.27
C LYS A 341 -6.84 -1.66 12.26
N ALA A 342 -5.89 -1.38 11.38
CA ALA A 342 -5.42 -2.35 10.39
C ALA A 342 -4.74 -3.56 11.05
N VAL A 343 -4.05 -3.34 12.18
CA VAL A 343 -3.48 -4.43 12.99
C VAL A 343 -4.58 -5.28 13.60
N ASP A 344 -5.59 -4.67 14.24
CA ASP A 344 -6.69 -5.42 14.86
C ASP A 344 -7.57 -6.12 13.82
N ASP A 345 -7.82 -5.50 12.67
CA ASP A 345 -8.51 -6.15 11.55
C ASP A 345 -7.74 -7.40 11.06
N TYR A 346 -6.40 -7.33 10.96
CA TYR A 346 -5.57 -8.48 10.60
C TYR A 346 -5.69 -9.62 11.62
N VAL A 347 -5.57 -9.30 12.89
CA VAL A 347 -5.71 -10.28 13.99
C VAL A 347 -7.08 -10.96 13.96
N ALA A 348 -8.14 -10.18 13.71
CA ALA A 348 -9.50 -10.71 13.60
C ALA A 348 -9.67 -11.66 12.40
N PHE A 349 -9.16 -11.28 11.22
CA PHE A 349 -9.20 -12.14 10.03
C PHE A 349 -8.36 -13.40 10.19
N LEU A 350 -7.22 -13.32 10.89
CA LEU A 350 -6.38 -14.49 11.17
C LEU A 350 -7.12 -15.47 12.12
N ALA A 351 -7.77 -14.97 13.16
CA ALA A 351 -8.58 -15.78 14.06
C ALA A 351 -9.77 -16.44 13.33
N GLN A 352 -10.46 -15.68 12.47
CA GLN A 352 -11.54 -16.21 11.64
C GLN A 352 -11.03 -17.30 10.69
N TYR A 353 -9.86 -17.08 10.04
CA TYR A 353 -9.26 -18.08 9.18
C TYR A 353 -9.05 -19.40 9.89
N HIS A 354 -8.45 -19.40 11.09
CA HIS A 354 -8.20 -20.62 11.86
C HIS A 354 -9.49 -21.28 12.39
N ALA A 355 -10.54 -20.53 12.66
CA ALA A 355 -11.84 -21.08 13.01
C ALA A 355 -12.54 -21.79 11.83
N GLU A 356 -12.20 -21.40 10.59
CA GLU A 356 -12.83 -21.85 9.35
C GLU A 356 -11.89 -22.63 8.43
N GLU A 357 -10.63 -22.91 8.84
CA GLU A 357 -9.58 -23.48 7.97
C GLU A 357 -9.93 -24.86 7.38
N THR A 358 -10.88 -25.58 7.97
CA THR A 358 -11.38 -26.85 7.44
C THR A 358 -12.32 -26.68 6.25
N ASP A 359 -12.85 -25.48 6.01
CA ASP A 359 -13.67 -25.13 4.87
C ASP A 359 -12.79 -24.40 3.82
N ALA A 360 -12.29 -25.18 2.85
CA ALA A 360 -11.40 -24.66 1.83
C ALA A 360 -12.01 -23.51 0.99
N ALA A 361 -13.33 -23.50 0.79
CA ALA A 361 -14.01 -22.42 0.08
C ALA A 361 -13.98 -21.12 0.89
N LYS A 362 -14.26 -21.17 2.18
CA LYS A 362 -14.18 -20.01 3.08
C LYS A 362 -12.76 -19.54 3.26
N ALA A 363 -11.78 -20.44 3.31
CA ALA A 363 -10.37 -20.10 3.39
C ALA A 363 -9.94 -19.19 2.23
N LEU A 364 -10.37 -19.51 0.99
CA LEU A 364 -10.06 -18.71 -0.20
C LEU A 364 -10.72 -17.31 -0.20
N GLU A 365 -11.81 -17.12 0.54
CA GLU A 365 -12.46 -15.81 0.69
C GLU A 365 -11.77 -14.94 1.75
N ASN A 366 -10.98 -15.53 2.66
CA ASN A 366 -10.34 -14.80 3.73
C ASN A 366 -9.07 -14.05 3.23
N PRO A 367 -8.95 -12.73 3.45
CA PRO A 367 -7.79 -11.94 3.04
C PRO A 367 -6.45 -12.50 3.52
N VAL A 368 -6.42 -13.08 4.70
CA VAL A 368 -5.19 -13.60 5.32
C VAL A 368 -4.61 -14.77 4.53
N TRP A 369 -5.44 -15.59 3.90
CA TRP A 369 -5.00 -16.64 2.99
C TRP A 369 -4.16 -16.06 1.84
N HIS A 370 -4.63 -14.98 1.21
CA HIS A 370 -3.94 -14.32 0.09
C HIS A 370 -2.63 -13.65 0.53
N ILE A 371 -2.65 -12.98 1.69
CA ILE A 371 -1.48 -12.28 2.25
C ILE A 371 -0.35 -13.29 2.48
N HIS A 372 -0.66 -14.46 3.03
CA HIS A 372 0.30 -15.50 3.38
C HIS A 372 0.46 -16.59 2.33
N ASN A 373 -0.04 -16.37 1.10
CA ASN A 373 0.09 -17.33 0.01
C ASN A 373 -0.37 -18.75 0.40
N GLY A 374 -1.54 -18.84 1.05
CA GLY A 374 -2.13 -20.12 1.46
C GLY A 374 -1.58 -20.74 2.75
N ALA A 375 -0.62 -20.10 3.39
CA ALA A 375 0.02 -20.60 4.62
C ALA A 375 0.02 -19.56 5.76
N PRO A 376 -1.15 -19.15 6.28
CA PRO A 376 -1.23 -18.22 7.41
C PRO A 376 -0.55 -18.78 8.66
N PRO A 377 0.14 -17.93 9.45
CA PRO A 377 0.82 -18.37 10.65
C PRO A 377 -0.17 -18.84 11.71
N LYS A 378 0.15 -19.95 12.39
CA LYS A 378 -0.61 -20.45 13.55
C LYS A 378 -0.24 -19.63 14.78
N GLN A 379 -0.84 -18.44 14.90
CA GLN A 379 -0.63 -17.53 16.02
C GLN A 379 -1.97 -17.11 16.62
N THR A 380 -1.98 -16.95 17.94
CA THR A 380 -3.13 -16.43 18.69
C THR A 380 -2.77 -15.09 19.35
N TYR A 381 -3.75 -14.23 19.42
CA TYR A 381 -3.63 -12.90 20.01
C TYR A 381 -4.71 -12.74 21.08
N PRO A 382 -4.42 -13.06 22.35
CA PRO A 382 -5.41 -12.93 23.42
C PRO A 382 -5.78 -11.47 23.73
N VAL A 383 -4.96 -10.52 23.26
CA VAL A 383 -5.16 -9.08 23.48
C VAL A 383 -5.07 -8.35 22.14
N SER A 384 -6.02 -7.46 21.87
CA SER A 384 -6.00 -6.60 20.68
C SER A 384 -4.97 -5.48 20.80
N PHE A 385 -4.56 -4.91 19.66
CA PHE A 385 -3.63 -3.79 19.63
C PHE A 385 -4.21 -2.54 20.32
N ALA A 386 -5.50 -2.27 20.14
CA ALA A 386 -6.19 -1.18 20.82
C ALA A 386 -6.18 -1.36 22.35
N LEU A 387 -6.32 -2.59 22.85
CA LEU A 387 -6.20 -2.89 24.28
C LEU A 387 -4.77 -2.67 24.78
N LEU A 388 -3.76 -3.07 24.00
CA LEU A 388 -2.34 -2.81 24.33
C LEU A 388 -2.06 -1.31 24.44
N LEU A 389 -2.56 -0.49 23.50
CA LEU A 389 -2.41 0.96 23.56
C LEU A 389 -3.01 1.57 24.83
N ASN A 390 -4.20 1.10 25.24
CA ASN A 390 -4.82 1.54 26.48
C ASN A 390 -4.06 1.05 27.72
N LEU A 391 -3.54 -0.18 27.68
CA LEU A 391 -2.71 -0.71 28.77
C LEU A 391 -1.47 0.15 28.98
N VAL A 392 -0.74 0.47 27.89
CA VAL A 392 0.41 1.38 27.93
C VAL A 392 0.00 2.75 28.49
N SER A 393 -1.14 3.28 28.04
CA SER A 393 -1.66 4.58 28.46
C SER A 393 -1.99 4.64 29.96
N ALA A 394 -2.63 3.60 30.50
CA ALA A 394 -3.07 3.56 31.89
C ALA A 394 -1.94 3.21 32.85
N SER A 395 -1.09 2.25 32.49
CA SER A 395 0.02 1.82 33.35
C SER A 395 1.18 2.80 33.35
N ASN A 396 1.23 3.74 32.41
CA ASN A 396 2.38 4.61 32.15
C ASN A 396 3.69 3.82 32.02
N ALA A 397 3.60 2.55 31.57
CA ALA A 397 4.70 1.62 31.48
C ALA A 397 5.32 1.66 30.07
N HIS A 398 6.56 2.08 29.99
CA HIS A 398 7.37 2.04 28.77
C HIS A 398 8.21 0.76 28.68
N ASN A 399 8.07 -0.15 29.66
CA ASN A 399 8.82 -1.40 29.74
C ASN A 399 7.92 -2.57 29.32
N ARG A 400 8.42 -3.37 28.36
CA ARG A 400 7.75 -4.56 27.84
C ARG A 400 7.44 -5.58 28.94
N ASP A 401 8.34 -5.78 29.91
CA ASP A 401 8.17 -6.77 30.99
C ASP A 401 6.98 -6.44 31.89
N VAL A 402 6.76 -5.14 32.19
CA VAL A 402 5.61 -4.67 32.95
C VAL A 402 4.31 -4.96 32.17
N LEU A 403 4.28 -4.67 30.87
CA LEU A 403 3.11 -4.94 30.03
C LEU A 403 2.82 -6.43 29.95
N TRP A 404 3.86 -7.26 29.83
CA TRP A 404 3.72 -8.71 29.86
C TRP A 404 3.23 -9.24 31.22
N GLY A 405 3.53 -8.53 32.32
CA GLY A 405 2.96 -8.84 33.65
C GLY A 405 1.43 -8.76 33.63
N PHE A 406 0.84 -7.71 33.06
CA PHE A 406 -0.61 -7.59 32.89
C PHE A 406 -1.17 -8.61 31.91
N ILE A 407 -0.51 -8.83 30.77
CA ILE A 407 -0.97 -9.82 29.77
C ILE A 407 -1.03 -11.23 30.37
N ARG A 408 -0.02 -11.64 31.11
CA ARG A 408 0.01 -12.95 31.78
C ARG A 408 -1.05 -13.09 32.86
N ALA A 409 -1.32 -12.02 33.60
CA ALA A 409 -2.40 -12.01 34.60
C ALA A 409 -3.79 -12.20 33.94
N TYR A 410 -3.98 -11.67 32.72
CA TYR A 410 -5.20 -11.80 31.94
C TYR A 410 -5.29 -13.13 31.17
N ALA A 411 -4.20 -13.54 30.54
CA ALA A 411 -4.07 -14.76 29.77
C ALA A 411 -2.85 -15.56 30.25
N PRO A 412 -3.00 -16.46 31.24
CA PRO A 412 -1.88 -17.14 31.92
C PRO A 412 -1.00 -17.98 30.99
N ASP A 413 -1.55 -18.50 29.90
CA ASP A 413 -0.82 -19.31 28.93
C ASP A 413 -0.02 -18.47 27.91
N ALA A 414 -0.15 -17.14 27.93
CA ALA A 414 0.55 -16.26 27.02
C ALA A 414 1.96 -15.92 27.50
N SER A 415 2.91 -15.98 26.57
CA SER A 415 4.31 -15.54 26.80
C SER A 415 4.92 -14.99 25.50
N PRO A 416 6.01 -14.22 25.59
CA PRO A 416 6.75 -13.77 24.39
C PRO A 416 7.14 -14.92 23.45
N GLU A 417 7.52 -16.07 24.02
CA GLU A 417 7.95 -17.26 23.29
C GLU A 417 6.76 -17.99 22.63
N ALA A 418 5.64 -18.11 23.34
CA ALA A 418 4.42 -18.74 22.84
C ALA A 418 3.67 -17.86 21.84
N ASN A 419 3.76 -16.54 22.00
CA ASN A 419 3.05 -15.53 21.21
C ASN A 419 4.01 -14.47 20.62
N PRO A 420 4.96 -14.86 19.74
CA PRO A 420 5.97 -13.92 19.22
C PRO A 420 5.36 -12.76 18.42
N GLY A 421 4.22 -12.97 17.77
CA GLY A 421 3.45 -11.90 17.10
C GLY A 421 2.91 -10.88 18.10
N LEU A 422 2.35 -11.33 19.23
CA LEU A 422 1.88 -10.44 20.29
C LEU A 422 3.05 -9.66 20.91
N ASP A 423 4.19 -10.30 21.10
CA ASP A 423 5.38 -9.62 21.62
C ASP A 423 5.87 -8.48 20.70
N LYS A 424 5.81 -8.68 19.38
CA LYS A 424 6.03 -7.59 18.42
C LYS A 424 5.00 -6.47 18.58
N LEU A 425 3.71 -6.82 18.75
CA LEU A 425 2.66 -5.82 18.96
C LEU A 425 2.85 -5.01 20.23
N VAL A 426 3.32 -5.61 21.31
CA VAL A 426 3.70 -4.89 22.54
C VAL A 426 4.74 -3.81 22.25
N GLY A 427 5.78 -4.14 21.47
CA GLY A 427 6.79 -3.17 21.05
C GLY A 427 6.24 -2.03 20.18
N TYR A 428 5.35 -2.34 19.24
CA TYR A 428 4.68 -1.33 18.41
C TYR A 428 3.75 -0.44 19.25
N ALA A 429 3.04 -1.01 20.22
CA ALA A 429 2.10 -0.26 21.07
C ALA A 429 2.84 0.79 21.92
N VAL A 430 3.96 0.44 22.52
CA VAL A 430 4.80 1.40 23.27
C VAL A 430 5.23 2.55 22.37
N ARG A 431 5.79 2.23 21.21
CA ARG A 431 6.29 3.25 20.27
C ARG A 431 5.17 4.15 19.74
N TYR A 432 4.05 3.57 19.35
CA TYR A 432 2.88 4.33 18.88
C TYR A 432 2.33 5.24 19.98
N TYR A 433 2.29 4.74 21.22
CA TYR A 433 1.84 5.52 22.36
C TYR A 433 2.74 6.73 22.60
N ASP A 434 4.06 6.54 22.65
CA ASP A 434 5.00 7.63 22.91
C ASP A 434 4.93 8.73 21.85
N ASP A 435 4.81 8.35 20.57
CA ASP A 435 4.86 9.30 19.46
C ASP A 435 3.52 9.97 19.16
N PHE A 436 2.38 9.28 19.35
CA PHE A 436 1.07 9.79 18.91
C PHE A 436 0.02 9.94 19.99
N VAL A 437 -0.01 9.06 20.99
CA VAL A 437 -1.06 9.09 22.03
C VAL A 437 -0.68 10.04 23.16
N LYS A 438 0.50 9.83 23.74
CA LYS A 438 0.99 10.62 24.89
C LYS A 438 0.98 12.13 24.63
N PRO A 439 1.46 12.67 23.50
CA PRO A 439 1.43 14.12 23.24
C PRO A 439 0.02 14.70 23.11
N ARG A 440 -0.97 13.86 22.79
CA ARG A 440 -2.36 14.25 22.55
C ARG A 440 -3.27 14.01 23.74
N LYS A 441 -2.78 13.34 24.81
CA LYS A 441 -3.60 13.09 26.00
C LYS A 441 -4.07 14.41 26.63
N ARG A 442 -5.37 14.45 26.94
CA ARG A 442 -5.98 15.58 27.61
C ARG A 442 -6.99 15.03 28.62
N PHE A 443 -6.65 15.12 29.87
CA PHE A 443 -7.58 14.81 30.95
C PHE A 443 -8.47 16.01 31.22
N ARG A 444 -9.69 15.74 31.65
CA ARG A 444 -10.61 16.77 32.14
C ARG A 444 -11.25 16.37 33.45
N ALA A 445 -11.64 17.37 34.24
CA ALA A 445 -12.44 17.11 35.41
C ALA A 445 -13.83 16.52 35.02
N PRO A 446 -14.37 15.57 35.79
CA PRO A 446 -15.72 15.10 35.62
C PRO A 446 -16.74 16.15 36.09
N THR A 447 -17.89 16.19 35.43
CA THR A 447 -19.08 16.89 35.98
C THR A 447 -19.55 16.21 37.27
N MET A 448 -20.43 16.85 38.02
CA MET A 448 -21.00 16.21 39.24
C MET A 448 -21.71 14.90 38.92
N HIS A 449 -22.50 14.86 37.85
CA HIS A 449 -23.20 13.67 37.37
C HIS A 449 -22.24 12.53 36.97
N GLU A 450 -21.19 12.85 36.21
CA GLU A 450 -20.16 11.88 35.84
C GLU A 450 -19.36 11.40 37.05
N ARG A 451 -19.11 12.27 38.02
CA ARG A 451 -18.41 11.93 39.27
C ARG A 451 -19.17 10.89 40.08
N GLU A 452 -20.49 11.04 40.21
CA GLU A 452 -21.34 10.08 40.91
C GLU A 452 -21.30 8.71 40.23
N ALA A 453 -21.47 8.67 38.90
CA ALA A 453 -21.38 7.46 38.12
C ALA A 453 -19.99 6.79 38.15
N LEU A 454 -18.91 7.57 38.10
CA LEU A 454 -17.53 7.08 38.18
C LEU A 454 -17.18 6.53 39.57
N ASN A 455 -17.73 7.10 40.68
CA ASN A 455 -17.60 6.52 42.01
C ASN A 455 -18.28 5.14 42.08
N GLU A 456 -19.53 5.04 41.60
CA GLU A 456 -20.23 3.74 41.54
C GLU A 456 -19.45 2.72 40.68
N LEU A 457 -18.87 3.17 39.55
CA LEU A 457 -18.04 2.33 38.71
C LEU A 457 -16.79 1.81 39.45
N ALA A 458 -16.11 2.67 40.22
CA ALA A 458 -14.96 2.25 41.01
C ALA A 458 -15.33 1.23 42.10
N ASP A 459 -16.44 1.45 42.79
CA ASP A 459 -16.91 0.53 43.84
C ASP A 459 -17.36 -0.83 43.26
N MET A 460 -18.04 -0.83 42.11
CA MET A 460 -18.40 -2.04 41.37
C MET A 460 -17.15 -2.82 40.94
N LEU A 461 -16.14 -2.16 40.39
CA LEU A 461 -14.91 -2.79 39.96
C LEU A 461 -14.09 -3.38 41.14
N ASP A 462 -14.09 -2.75 42.29
CA ASP A 462 -13.49 -3.34 43.51
C ASP A 462 -14.19 -4.63 43.92
N GLY A 463 -15.53 -4.66 43.84
CA GLY A 463 -16.30 -5.86 44.05
C GLY A 463 -16.03 -7.00 43.05
N MET A 464 -15.43 -6.67 41.93
CA MET A 464 -15.05 -7.59 40.85
C MET A 464 -13.52 -7.75 40.72
N ALA A 465 -12.73 -7.54 41.77
CA ALA A 465 -11.25 -7.49 41.71
C ALA A 465 -10.58 -8.71 41.03
N GLY A 466 -11.17 -9.89 41.09
CA GLY A 466 -10.64 -11.11 40.45
C GLY A 466 -11.26 -11.44 39.09
N GLU A 467 -12.21 -10.64 38.59
CA GLU A 467 -12.93 -10.93 37.36
C GLU A 467 -12.03 -10.69 36.12
N ARG A 468 -12.05 -11.65 35.18
CA ARG A 468 -11.30 -11.60 33.91
C ARG A 468 -12.20 -11.64 32.67
N ASP A 469 -13.50 -11.87 32.85
CA ASP A 469 -14.47 -11.80 31.78
C ASP A 469 -14.83 -10.35 31.45
N GLY A 470 -14.19 -9.80 30.42
CA GLY A 470 -14.45 -8.44 29.97
C GLY A 470 -15.88 -8.19 29.49
N GLN A 471 -16.65 -9.23 29.10
CA GLN A 471 -18.06 -9.07 28.71
C GLN A 471 -18.95 -8.87 29.94
N LYS A 472 -18.67 -9.62 31.01
CA LYS A 472 -19.36 -9.48 32.27
C LYS A 472 -19.12 -8.11 32.91
N VAL A 473 -17.84 -7.67 32.93
CA VAL A 473 -17.49 -6.32 33.39
C VAL A 473 -18.16 -5.25 32.52
N GLN A 474 -18.16 -5.42 31.21
CA GLN A 474 -18.79 -4.47 30.28
C GLN A 474 -20.30 -4.35 30.51
N PHE A 475 -20.97 -5.46 30.81
CA PHE A 475 -22.39 -5.45 31.11
C PHE A 475 -22.70 -4.56 32.33
N GLU A 476 -21.96 -4.72 33.43
CA GLU A 476 -22.14 -3.90 34.64
C GLU A 476 -21.88 -2.42 34.37
N ILE A 477 -20.86 -2.09 33.54
CA ILE A 477 -20.59 -0.71 33.14
C ILE A 477 -21.77 -0.11 32.35
N TYR A 478 -22.41 -0.88 31.48
CA TYR A 478 -23.63 -0.46 30.77
C TYR A 478 -24.77 -0.17 31.74
N GLU A 479 -24.98 -1.03 32.73
CA GLU A 479 -26.06 -0.88 33.71
C GLU A 479 -25.85 0.37 34.59
N ILE A 480 -24.61 0.71 34.96
CA ILE A 480 -24.29 1.98 35.64
C ILE A 480 -24.68 3.17 34.77
N GLY A 481 -24.29 3.19 33.50
CA GLY A 481 -24.65 4.29 32.58
C GLY A 481 -26.16 4.49 32.46
N LYS A 482 -26.93 3.40 32.43
CA LYS A 482 -28.40 3.46 32.42
C LYS A 482 -29.00 3.98 33.74
N ARG A 483 -28.50 3.48 34.89
CA ARG A 483 -28.95 3.96 36.21
C ARG A 483 -28.76 5.44 36.43
N HIS A 484 -27.62 5.96 35.89
CA HIS A 484 -27.33 7.39 35.89
C HIS A 484 -27.93 8.15 34.71
N ALA A 485 -28.85 7.54 33.95
CA ALA A 485 -29.60 8.18 32.87
C ALA A 485 -28.76 8.91 31.82
N PHE A 486 -27.61 8.35 31.45
CA PHE A 486 -26.84 8.89 30.30
C PHE A 486 -27.58 8.64 28.99
N ASP A 487 -27.96 9.71 28.30
CA ASP A 487 -28.63 9.68 27.00
C ASP A 487 -28.00 10.71 26.04
N PRO A 488 -27.36 10.27 24.97
CA PRO A 488 -27.13 8.86 24.60
C PRO A 488 -26.08 8.17 25.48
N LEU A 489 -26.22 6.87 25.68
CA LEU A 489 -25.32 6.07 26.51
C LEU A 489 -23.84 6.13 26.09
N ARG A 490 -23.56 6.46 24.83
CA ARG A 490 -22.18 6.69 24.36
C ARG A 490 -21.47 7.80 25.13
N ASP A 491 -22.19 8.77 25.68
CA ASP A 491 -21.59 9.89 26.43
C ASP A 491 -21.03 9.42 27.77
N TRP A 492 -21.59 8.36 28.37
CA TRP A 492 -21.01 7.68 29.52
C TRP A 492 -19.62 7.12 29.20
N PHE A 493 -19.49 6.36 28.09
CA PHE A 493 -18.21 5.80 27.71
C PHE A 493 -17.20 6.90 27.35
N LYS A 494 -17.65 7.97 26.68
CA LYS A 494 -16.83 9.12 26.40
C LYS A 494 -16.31 9.77 27.69
N ALA A 495 -17.17 9.95 28.69
CA ALA A 495 -16.77 10.49 30.00
C ALA A 495 -15.71 9.62 30.68
N ILE A 496 -15.89 8.29 30.70
CA ILE A 496 -14.87 7.38 31.24
C ILE A 496 -13.53 7.60 30.53
N TYR A 497 -13.49 7.61 29.19
CA TYR A 497 -12.24 7.75 28.44
C TYR A 497 -11.59 9.13 28.64
N GLU A 498 -12.35 10.22 28.63
CA GLU A 498 -11.81 11.57 28.79
C GLU A 498 -11.29 11.83 30.20
N VAL A 499 -11.97 11.32 31.23
CA VAL A 499 -11.61 11.54 32.63
C VAL A 499 -10.49 10.61 33.09
N VAL A 500 -10.56 9.30 32.71
CA VAL A 500 -9.68 8.27 33.28
C VAL A 500 -8.47 7.99 32.42
N ILE A 501 -8.60 8.09 31.08
CA ILE A 501 -7.55 7.72 30.13
C ILE A 501 -6.94 8.95 29.43
N GLY A 502 -7.67 10.07 29.39
CA GLY A 502 -7.25 11.30 28.70
C GLY A 502 -7.42 11.23 27.18
N GLN A 503 -8.37 10.42 26.70
CA GLN A 503 -8.71 10.21 25.29
C GLN A 503 -10.22 10.33 25.11
N SER A 504 -10.70 10.69 23.90
CA SER A 504 -12.15 10.81 23.62
C SER A 504 -12.84 9.48 23.34
N GLN A 505 -12.08 8.42 23.08
CA GLN A 505 -12.59 7.10 22.73
C GLN A 505 -11.52 6.01 22.93
N GLY A 506 -11.95 4.76 22.97
CA GLY A 506 -11.07 3.59 23.07
C GLY A 506 -11.84 2.28 22.84
N PRO A 507 -11.20 1.10 23.05
CA PRO A 507 -11.85 -0.21 22.99
C PRO A 507 -12.91 -0.35 24.09
N ARG A 508 -13.61 -1.50 24.14
CA ARG A 508 -14.58 -1.76 25.21
C ARG A 508 -13.91 -1.66 26.57
N PHE A 509 -14.40 -0.75 27.42
CA PHE A 509 -13.78 -0.46 28.71
C PHE A 509 -13.79 -1.65 29.67
N GLY A 510 -14.82 -2.53 29.58
CA GLY A 510 -14.84 -3.79 30.33
C GLY A 510 -13.70 -4.73 29.98
N SER A 511 -13.36 -4.83 28.70
CA SER A 511 -12.20 -5.61 28.26
C SER A 511 -10.88 -5.00 28.74
N PHE A 512 -10.80 -3.68 28.76
CA PHE A 512 -9.65 -2.96 29.33
C PHE A 512 -9.52 -3.23 30.84
N ALA A 513 -10.62 -3.10 31.61
CA ALA A 513 -10.61 -3.32 33.06
C ALA A 513 -10.27 -4.78 33.42
N ALA A 514 -10.73 -5.75 32.64
CA ALA A 514 -10.36 -7.16 32.81
C ALA A 514 -8.86 -7.42 32.55
N LEU A 515 -8.26 -6.74 31.58
CA LEU A 515 -6.84 -6.84 31.24
C LEU A 515 -5.95 -6.11 32.27
N PHE A 516 -6.27 -4.86 32.55
CA PHE A 516 -5.48 -4.00 33.46
C PHE A 516 -5.64 -4.47 34.91
N GLY A 517 -6.76 -5.07 35.26
CA GLY A 517 -7.21 -5.46 36.59
C GLY A 517 -8.36 -4.56 37.05
N CYS A 518 -9.43 -5.17 37.56
CA CYS A 518 -10.59 -4.41 38.04
C CYS A 518 -10.22 -3.53 39.24
N ALA A 519 -9.45 -4.03 40.19
CA ALA A 519 -8.98 -3.26 41.34
C ALA A 519 -8.04 -2.12 40.94
N GLU A 520 -7.10 -2.37 40.03
CA GLU A 520 -6.18 -1.38 39.47
C GLU A 520 -6.94 -0.29 38.69
N THR A 521 -8.01 -0.69 37.96
CA THR A 521 -8.88 0.26 37.25
C THR A 521 -9.69 1.12 38.24
N ALA A 522 -10.22 0.53 39.31
CA ALA A 522 -10.89 1.29 40.39
C ALA A 522 -9.93 2.33 41.03
N ALA A 523 -8.71 1.90 41.32
CA ALA A 523 -7.69 2.82 41.83
C ALA A 523 -7.38 3.97 40.87
N LEU A 524 -7.26 3.67 39.56
CA LEU A 524 -7.03 4.67 38.52
C LEU A 524 -8.21 5.66 38.41
N ILE A 525 -9.46 5.18 38.49
CA ILE A 525 -10.66 6.05 38.51
C ILE A 525 -10.61 6.99 39.73
N ARG A 526 -10.30 6.49 40.91
CA ARG A 526 -10.20 7.33 42.13
C ARG A 526 -9.10 8.40 42.03
N ARG A 527 -7.97 8.06 41.45
CA ARG A 527 -6.91 9.04 41.16
C ARG A 527 -7.40 10.13 40.20
N ALA A 528 -8.14 9.73 39.14
CA ALA A 528 -8.76 10.70 38.21
C ALA A 528 -9.75 11.62 38.95
N LEU A 529 -10.61 11.06 39.83
CA LEU A 529 -11.57 11.83 40.63
C LEU A 529 -10.92 12.78 41.62
N ASN A 530 -9.71 12.47 42.09
CA ASN A 530 -8.90 13.34 42.96
C ASN A 530 -8.12 14.41 42.17
N GLY A 531 -8.20 14.44 40.84
CA GLY A 531 -7.45 15.39 39.98
C GLY A 531 -5.96 15.07 39.82
N GLU A 532 -5.51 13.88 40.24
CA GLU A 532 -4.09 13.50 40.20
C GLU A 532 -3.58 13.27 38.76
N LEU A 533 -4.49 13.01 37.79
CA LEU A 533 -4.13 12.77 36.40
C LEU A 533 -4.04 14.06 35.57
N GLU A 534 -4.65 15.16 36.00
CA GLU A 534 -4.63 16.45 35.30
C GLU A 534 -3.27 17.16 35.43
N SER A 535 -2.53 16.90 36.50
CA SER A 535 -1.26 17.57 36.83
C SER A 535 -0.01 16.88 36.26
N GLY A 536 -0.14 15.76 35.59
CA GLY A 536 0.95 14.93 35.04
C GLY A 536 1.07 14.92 33.50
N ALA A 537 0.41 15.85 32.80
CA ALA A 537 0.41 15.94 31.33
C ALA A 537 1.42 16.99 30.82
#